data_4c1c66a0608add1f74f3c139c842b8e2
#
_entry.id   4c1c66a0608add1f74f3c139c842b8e2
#
_cell.length_a   1.000
_cell.length_b   1.000
_cell.length_c   1.000
_cell.angle_alpha   90.00
_cell.angle_beta   90.00
_cell.angle_gamma   90.00
#
_symmetry.space_group_name_H-M   'P 1'
#
loop_
_entity.id
_entity.type
_entity.pdbx_description
1 polymer ?
#
loop_
_entity_poly.entity_id
_entity_poly.type
_entity_poly.pdbx_seq_one_letter_code
_entity_poly.pdbx_strand_id
1 'polypeptide(L)'
;SEELDLNENYLTSKMSKEKKIVTLIVGGPNKYYDFNDINIEKIFLKIEKNFIQNGYQLIFIPSMRTPTSIIKKAEDFFDKNQIIIQDVNKKAYLSSLKLADHIVVTCDSTSMISEAAITGKPIYVAQMPAIKNNKRFKHFFNLFETLNITKNLQDSIEYWEYEILDETNKISSYIKEKINNYDFS
;
A
#
# COMPACT_ATOMS: atom_id res chain seq x y z
N SER A 1 -0.67 -1.92 16.90
CA SER A 1 0.32 -1.20 17.71
C SER A 1 -0.35 0.01 18.33
N GLU A 2 0.11 0.44 19.49
CA GLU A 2 -0.46 1.55 20.25
C GLU A 2 -0.66 2.83 19.42
N GLU A 3 0.27 3.13 18.52
CA GLU A 3 0.22 4.31 17.66
C GLU A 3 -0.89 4.22 16.58
N LEU A 4 -1.22 3.03 16.09
CA LEU A 4 -2.36 2.81 15.20
C LEU A 4 -3.68 3.04 15.95
N ASP A 5 -3.79 2.52 17.16
CA ASP A 5 -5.01 2.63 17.96
C ASP A 5 -5.29 4.08 18.36
N LEU A 6 -4.25 4.85 18.71
CA LEU A 6 -4.37 6.29 19.04
C LEU A 6 -4.87 7.15 17.86
N ASN A 7 -4.66 6.73 16.63
CA ASN A 7 -5.05 7.48 15.44
C ASN A 7 -6.27 6.91 14.70
N GLU A 8 -6.88 5.84 15.18
CA GLU A 8 -8.00 5.16 14.52
C GLU A 8 -9.12 6.13 14.12
N ASN A 9 -9.50 7.04 15.01
CA ASN A 9 -10.63 7.94 14.81
C ASN A 9 -10.37 9.14 13.89
N TYR A 10 -9.16 9.32 13.37
CA TYR A 10 -8.81 10.50 12.59
C TYR A 10 -9.63 10.64 11.28
N LEU A 11 -9.91 9.53 10.62
CA LEU A 11 -10.66 9.52 9.36
C LEU A 11 -12.13 9.06 9.51
N THR A 12 -12.54 8.58 10.67
CA THR A 12 -13.89 7.98 10.86
C THR A 12 -15.04 8.91 10.50
N SER A 13 -14.89 10.22 10.73
CA SER A 13 -15.92 11.22 10.39
C SER A 13 -16.15 11.37 8.88
N LYS A 14 -15.21 10.94 8.05
CA LYS A 14 -15.27 11.00 6.58
C LYS A 14 -15.70 9.68 5.97
N MET A 15 -15.81 8.62 6.76
CA MET A 15 -16.09 7.28 6.29
C MET A 15 -17.60 6.99 6.26
N SER A 16 -17.99 6.18 5.28
CA SER A 16 -19.30 5.55 5.28
C SER A 16 -19.32 4.37 6.26
N LYS A 17 -20.27 4.36 7.20
CA LYS A 17 -20.36 3.32 8.25
C LYS A 17 -20.63 1.91 7.73
N GLU A 18 -21.10 1.78 6.51
CA GLU A 18 -21.56 0.50 5.94
C GLU A 18 -20.61 -0.08 4.89
N LYS A 19 -19.57 0.66 4.50
CA LYS A 19 -18.65 0.25 3.45
C LYS A 19 -17.38 -0.36 4.01
N LYS A 20 -16.89 -1.41 3.36
CA LYS A 20 -15.52 -1.88 3.53
C LYS A 20 -14.54 -0.84 3.00
N ILE A 21 -13.34 -0.83 3.55
CA ILE A 21 -12.33 0.16 3.23
C ILE A 21 -11.17 -0.48 2.47
N VAL A 22 -10.80 0.12 1.34
CA VAL A 22 -9.52 -0.12 0.69
C VAL A 22 -8.63 1.11 0.85
N THR A 23 -7.43 0.92 1.39
CA THR A 23 -6.41 1.97 1.46
C THR A 23 -5.42 1.80 0.31
N LEU A 24 -5.30 2.82 -0.55
CA LEU A 24 -4.28 2.89 -1.60
C LEU A 24 -3.16 3.83 -1.15
N ILE A 25 -1.98 3.28 -0.90
CA ILE A 25 -0.78 4.03 -0.54
C ILE A 25 0.10 4.16 -1.78
N VAL A 26 0.35 5.39 -2.19
CA VAL A 26 1.12 5.69 -3.40
C VAL A 26 2.48 6.23 -3.04
N GLY A 27 3.51 5.60 -3.55
CA GLY A 27 4.89 6.05 -3.43
C GLY A 27 5.20 7.19 -4.39
N GLY A 28 6.29 7.10 -5.12
CA GLY A 28 6.69 8.12 -6.08
C GLY A 28 7.83 7.67 -6.99
N PRO A 29 8.26 8.53 -7.91
CA PRO A 29 9.31 8.20 -8.85
C PRO A 29 10.58 7.68 -8.17
N ASN A 30 11.15 6.65 -8.76
CA ASN A 30 12.46 6.12 -8.41
C ASN A 30 13.18 5.61 -9.67
N LYS A 31 14.42 5.17 -9.52
CA LYS A 31 15.22 4.69 -10.67
C LYS A 31 14.91 3.23 -11.10
N TYR A 32 14.00 2.55 -10.41
CA TYR A 32 13.77 1.12 -10.61
C TYR A 32 12.46 0.81 -11.34
N TYR A 33 11.45 1.65 -11.16
CA TYR A 33 10.11 1.45 -11.70
C TYR A 33 9.68 2.64 -12.54
N ASP A 34 8.94 2.36 -13.60
CA ASP A 34 8.37 3.37 -14.49
C ASP A 34 7.12 4.01 -13.86
N PHE A 35 7.40 4.93 -12.94
CA PHE A 35 6.37 5.71 -12.25
C PHE A 35 5.94 6.88 -13.13
N ASN A 36 4.90 6.68 -13.91
CA ASN A 36 4.31 7.70 -14.78
C ASN A 36 2.79 7.70 -14.71
N ASP A 37 2.17 8.71 -15.29
CA ASP A 37 0.71 8.93 -15.27
C ASP A 37 -0.07 7.75 -15.84
N ILE A 38 0.43 7.10 -16.90
CA ILE A 38 -0.24 5.97 -17.56
C ILE A 38 -0.25 4.74 -16.64
N ASN A 39 0.88 4.45 -15.98
CA ASN A 39 0.98 3.30 -15.09
C ASN A 39 0.19 3.50 -13.80
N ILE A 40 0.15 4.73 -13.28
CA ILE A 40 -0.69 5.08 -12.12
C ILE A 40 -2.17 4.99 -12.48
N GLU A 41 -2.58 5.46 -13.65
CA GLU A 41 -3.98 5.35 -14.09
C GLU A 41 -4.44 3.90 -14.24
N LYS A 42 -3.57 2.99 -14.71
CA LYS A 42 -3.87 1.55 -14.72
C LYS A 42 -4.11 1.00 -13.30
N ILE A 43 -3.38 1.50 -12.31
CA ILE A 43 -3.61 1.14 -10.90
C ILE A 43 -4.98 1.69 -10.45
N PHE A 44 -5.29 2.94 -10.75
CA PHE A 44 -6.59 3.55 -10.40
C PHE A 44 -7.77 2.77 -11.02
N LEU A 45 -7.64 2.38 -12.28
CA LEU A 45 -8.65 1.54 -12.96
C LEU A 45 -8.86 0.19 -12.26
N LYS A 46 -7.78 -0.44 -11.77
CA LYS A 46 -7.89 -1.68 -10.99
C LYS A 46 -8.55 -1.44 -9.61
N ILE A 47 -8.24 -0.34 -8.94
CA ILE A 47 -8.90 0.04 -7.68
C ILE A 47 -10.38 0.27 -7.91
N GLU A 48 -10.73 1.03 -8.94
CA GLU A 48 -12.13 1.27 -9.31
C GLU A 48 -12.89 -0.03 -9.55
N LYS A 49 -12.37 -0.87 -10.46
CA LYS A 49 -13.01 -2.13 -10.86
C LYS A 49 -13.12 -3.14 -9.71
N ASN A 50 -12.02 -3.33 -8.96
CA ASN A 50 -11.94 -4.42 -8.01
C ASN A 50 -12.54 -4.08 -6.65
N PHE A 51 -12.48 -2.80 -6.23
CA PHE A 51 -12.90 -2.40 -4.90
C PHE A 51 -14.12 -1.47 -4.94
N ILE A 52 -14.05 -0.34 -5.61
CA ILE A 52 -15.12 0.67 -5.53
C ILE A 52 -16.41 0.13 -6.12
N GLN A 53 -16.37 -0.51 -7.30
CA GLN A 53 -17.54 -1.14 -7.93
C GLN A 53 -18.08 -2.35 -7.12
N ASN A 54 -17.30 -2.88 -6.20
CA ASN A 54 -17.70 -3.95 -5.27
C ASN A 54 -18.06 -3.41 -3.87
N GLY A 55 -18.37 -2.13 -3.75
CA GLY A 55 -18.93 -1.52 -2.54
C GLY A 55 -17.91 -1.06 -1.51
N TYR A 56 -16.62 -1.03 -1.84
CA TYR A 56 -15.61 -0.44 -0.96
C TYR A 56 -15.58 1.09 -1.06
N GLN A 57 -15.16 1.73 0.01
CA GLN A 57 -14.74 3.12 -0.01
C GLN A 57 -13.21 3.19 -0.06
N LEU A 58 -12.68 4.03 -0.94
CA LEU A 58 -11.24 4.25 -1.07
C LEU A 58 -10.75 5.31 -0.09
N ILE A 59 -9.61 5.04 0.53
CA ILE A 59 -8.75 6.05 1.15
C ILE A 59 -7.44 6.09 0.36
N PHE A 60 -7.19 7.21 -0.33
CA PHE A 60 -5.94 7.47 -1.05
C PHE A 60 -4.94 8.19 -0.13
N ILE A 61 -3.75 7.64 0.01
CA ILE A 61 -2.68 8.17 0.87
C ILE A 61 -1.43 8.45 0.02
N PRO A 62 -1.02 9.71 -0.11
CA PRO A 62 0.26 10.05 -0.75
C PRO A 62 1.44 9.87 0.21
N SER A 63 2.59 9.56 -0.33
CA SER A 63 3.89 9.62 0.35
C SER A 63 4.59 10.95 0.08
N MET A 64 5.71 11.20 0.77
CA MET A 64 6.55 12.39 0.51
C MET A 64 7.10 12.47 -0.92
N ARG A 65 7.15 11.33 -1.65
CA ARG A 65 7.65 11.27 -3.03
C ARG A 65 6.53 11.35 -4.07
N THR A 66 5.27 11.31 -3.65
CA THR A 66 4.13 11.35 -4.57
C THR A 66 4.03 12.73 -5.23
N PRO A 67 4.12 12.82 -6.57
CA PRO A 67 3.96 14.09 -7.25
C PRO A 67 2.56 14.68 -7.02
N THR A 68 2.48 15.99 -6.87
CA THR A 68 1.20 16.71 -6.71
C THR A 68 0.24 16.46 -7.90
N SER A 69 0.79 16.28 -9.11
CA SER A 69 0.01 15.91 -10.30
C SER A 69 -0.73 14.58 -10.14
N ILE A 70 -0.14 13.60 -9.44
CA ILE A 70 -0.78 12.30 -9.17
C ILE A 70 -1.88 12.43 -8.12
N ILE A 71 -1.69 13.28 -7.12
CA ILE A 71 -2.73 13.56 -6.11
C ILE A 71 -3.94 14.21 -6.81
N LYS A 72 -3.69 15.24 -7.63
CA LYS A 72 -4.74 15.88 -8.41
C LYS A 72 -5.43 14.90 -9.38
N LYS A 73 -4.65 14.03 -10.04
CA LYS A 73 -5.21 12.98 -10.90
C LYS A 73 -6.13 12.05 -10.12
N ALA A 74 -5.80 11.69 -8.87
CA ALA A 74 -6.68 10.89 -8.01
C ALA A 74 -7.99 11.61 -7.67
N GLU A 75 -7.93 12.93 -7.37
CA GLU A 75 -9.12 13.75 -7.13
C GLU A 75 -10.04 13.84 -8.35
N ASP A 76 -9.45 13.96 -9.54
CA ASP A 76 -10.19 14.06 -10.80
C ASP A 76 -10.75 12.69 -11.25
N PHE A 77 -10.07 11.59 -10.90
CA PHE A 77 -10.44 10.24 -11.33
C PHE A 77 -11.52 9.61 -10.45
N PHE A 78 -11.38 9.70 -9.13
CA PHE A 78 -12.30 9.06 -8.19
C PHE A 78 -13.45 9.98 -7.84
N ASP A 79 -14.63 9.39 -7.58
CA ASP A 79 -15.80 10.15 -7.18
C ASP A 79 -15.66 10.78 -5.78
N LYS A 80 -16.55 11.75 -5.47
CA LYS A 80 -16.51 12.53 -4.22
C LYS A 80 -16.79 11.74 -2.94
N ASN A 81 -17.22 10.48 -3.05
CA ASN A 81 -17.44 9.62 -1.90
C ASN A 81 -16.13 8.93 -1.46
N GLN A 82 -15.08 9.05 -2.25
CA GLN A 82 -13.76 8.55 -1.89
C GLN A 82 -12.99 9.59 -1.07
N ILE A 83 -12.08 9.12 -0.22
CA ILE A 83 -11.28 9.99 0.64
C ILE A 83 -9.90 10.14 0.01
N ILE A 84 -9.62 11.31 -0.57
CA ILE A 84 -8.31 11.62 -1.14
C ILE A 84 -7.57 12.55 -0.16
N ILE A 85 -6.46 12.05 0.39
CA ILE A 85 -5.59 12.84 1.26
C ILE A 85 -4.65 13.63 0.35
N GLN A 86 -4.68 14.97 0.47
CA GLN A 86 -3.96 15.88 -0.43
C GLN A 86 -2.50 16.08 -0.03
N ASP A 87 -2.22 16.01 1.28
CA ASP A 87 -0.89 16.25 1.83
C ASP A 87 -0.40 15.05 2.64
N VAL A 88 0.91 14.95 2.81
CA VAL A 88 1.51 13.94 3.69
C VAL A 88 1.04 14.16 5.12
N ASN A 89 0.25 13.22 5.63
CA ASN A 89 -0.35 13.31 6.95
C ASN A 89 -0.19 11.98 7.70
N LYS A 90 0.69 11.97 8.71
CA LYS A 90 0.96 10.76 9.50
C LYS A 90 -0.30 10.21 10.18
N LYS A 91 -1.17 11.07 10.72
CA LYS A 91 -2.41 10.64 11.38
C LYS A 91 -3.38 9.98 10.39
N ALA A 92 -3.54 10.58 9.20
CA ALA A 92 -4.35 9.99 8.14
C ALA A 92 -3.78 8.64 7.68
N TYR A 93 -2.46 8.54 7.51
CA TYR A 93 -1.76 7.30 7.16
C TYR A 93 -2.03 6.19 8.19
N LEU A 94 -1.79 6.45 9.48
CA LEU A 94 -2.00 5.46 10.55
C LEU A 94 -3.48 5.08 10.69
N SER A 95 -4.38 6.06 10.63
CA SER A 95 -5.83 5.82 10.64
C SER A 95 -6.25 4.92 9.48
N SER A 96 -5.76 5.21 8.26
CA SER A 96 -6.10 4.42 7.07
C SER A 96 -5.62 2.98 7.16
N LEU A 97 -4.42 2.73 7.71
CA LEU A 97 -3.91 1.39 7.97
C LEU A 97 -4.78 0.62 8.97
N LYS A 98 -5.22 1.28 10.04
CA LYS A 98 -6.07 0.66 11.06
C LYS A 98 -7.46 0.32 10.53
N LEU A 99 -8.05 1.19 9.74
CA LEU A 99 -9.44 1.09 9.27
C LEU A 99 -9.60 0.23 8.01
N ALA A 100 -8.52 -0.02 7.25
CA ALA A 100 -8.58 -0.79 6.02
C ALA A 100 -9.06 -2.24 6.22
N ASP A 101 -9.87 -2.74 5.30
CA ASP A 101 -10.10 -4.17 5.10
C ASP A 101 -9.07 -4.76 4.12
N HIS A 102 -8.63 -3.95 3.16
CA HIS A 102 -7.55 -4.27 2.23
C HIS A 102 -6.62 -3.08 2.08
N ILE A 103 -5.33 -3.37 1.92
CA ILE A 103 -4.31 -2.35 1.67
C ILE A 103 -3.69 -2.61 0.30
N VAL A 104 -3.54 -1.58 -0.50
CA VAL A 104 -2.83 -1.61 -1.78
C VAL A 104 -1.66 -0.64 -1.68
N VAL A 105 -0.46 -1.11 -2.00
CA VAL A 105 0.76 -0.29 -1.97
C VAL A 105 1.46 -0.37 -3.31
N THR A 106 1.91 0.75 -3.86
CA THR A 106 2.72 0.75 -5.09
C THR A 106 4.08 0.12 -4.86
N CYS A 107 4.58 -0.65 -5.84
CA CYS A 107 5.77 -1.50 -5.72
C CYS A 107 7.10 -0.76 -5.48
N ASP A 108 7.10 0.56 -5.61
CA ASP A 108 8.30 1.39 -5.46
C ASP A 108 8.72 1.63 -4.00
N SER A 109 7.93 1.21 -3.02
CA SER A 109 8.19 1.46 -1.60
C SER A 109 8.08 0.21 -0.74
N THR A 110 9.21 -0.46 -0.53
CA THR A 110 9.28 -1.62 0.38
C THR A 110 9.05 -1.26 1.85
N SER A 111 9.39 -0.02 2.28
CA SER A 111 9.14 0.44 3.65
C SER A 111 7.65 0.52 3.96
N MET A 112 6.85 1.13 3.07
CA MET A 112 5.41 1.22 3.27
C MET A 112 4.72 -0.14 3.25
N ILE A 113 5.22 -1.09 2.44
CA ILE A 113 4.74 -2.48 2.45
C ILE A 113 5.07 -3.15 3.79
N SER A 114 6.30 -2.97 4.32
CA SER A 114 6.69 -3.51 5.63
C SER A 114 5.88 -2.91 6.77
N GLU A 115 5.60 -1.60 6.72
CA GLU A 115 4.75 -0.93 7.71
C GLU A 115 3.30 -1.43 7.64
N ALA A 116 2.75 -1.62 6.44
CA ALA A 116 1.42 -2.21 6.28
C ALA A 116 1.34 -3.64 6.83
N ALA A 117 2.41 -4.42 6.73
CA ALA A 117 2.46 -5.82 7.16
C ALA A 117 2.20 -6.02 8.66
N ILE A 118 2.44 -5.01 9.50
CA ILE A 118 2.15 -5.09 10.94
C ILE A 118 0.65 -5.08 11.27
N THR A 119 -0.19 -4.77 10.29
CA THR A 119 -1.65 -4.72 10.49
C THR A 119 -2.33 -6.08 10.46
N GLY A 120 -1.68 -7.11 9.89
CA GLY A 120 -2.28 -8.42 9.66
C GLY A 120 -3.33 -8.46 8.54
N LYS A 121 -3.51 -7.35 7.81
CA LYS A 121 -4.55 -7.20 6.80
C LYS A 121 -4.03 -7.57 5.41
N PRO A 122 -4.88 -8.07 4.50
CA PRO A 122 -4.50 -8.38 3.12
C PRO A 122 -3.82 -7.19 2.42
N ILE A 123 -2.62 -7.40 1.89
CA ILE A 123 -1.82 -6.38 1.22
C ILE A 123 -1.61 -6.77 -0.23
N TYR A 124 -2.12 -5.97 -1.14
CA TYR A 124 -1.80 -6.06 -2.56
C TYR A 124 -0.65 -5.14 -2.93
N VAL A 125 0.28 -5.65 -3.72
CA VAL A 125 1.33 -4.84 -4.34
C VAL A 125 0.89 -4.46 -5.75
N ALA A 126 0.73 -3.16 -5.98
CA ALA A 126 0.43 -2.62 -7.31
C ALA A 126 1.72 -2.50 -8.11
N GLN A 127 1.96 -3.46 -9.00
CA GLN A 127 3.17 -3.54 -9.82
C GLN A 127 3.16 -2.49 -10.92
N MET A 128 4.34 -1.93 -11.19
CA MET A 128 4.65 -1.09 -12.34
C MET A 128 5.79 -1.71 -13.15
N PRO A 129 5.92 -1.35 -14.45
CA PRO A 129 7.03 -1.84 -15.27
C PRO A 129 8.39 -1.51 -14.64
N ALA A 130 9.28 -2.49 -14.58
CA ALA A 130 10.63 -2.29 -14.07
C ALA A 130 11.51 -1.62 -15.14
N ILE A 131 12.20 -0.52 -14.77
CA ILE A 131 13.22 0.13 -15.61
C ILE A 131 14.56 -0.58 -15.44
N LYS A 132 14.88 -0.95 -14.20
CA LYS A 132 16.13 -1.66 -13.86
C LYS A 132 15.83 -2.89 -13.03
N ASN A 133 16.54 -3.96 -13.32
CA ASN A 133 16.50 -5.15 -12.48
C ASN A 133 17.13 -4.83 -11.12
N ASN A 134 16.35 -5.00 -10.06
CA ASN A 134 16.83 -4.84 -8.70
C ASN A 134 16.61 -6.14 -7.92
N LYS A 135 17.70 -6.87 -7.69
CA LYS A 135 17.67 -8.14 -6.94
C LYS A 135 17.06 -7.97 -5.54
N ARG A 136 17.32 -6.83 -4.86
CA ARG A 136 16.76 -6.55 -3.51
C ARG A 136 15.23 -6.47 -3.54
N PHE A 137 14.66 -5.74 -4.49
CA PHE A 137 13.19 -5.66 -4.63
C PHE A 137 12.58 -7.02 -4.93
N LYS A 138 13.18 -7.76 -5.89
CA LYS A 138 12.70 -9.12 -6.22
C LYS A 138 12.74 -10.03 -5.00
N HIS A 139 13.85 -10.01 -4.26
CA HIS A 139 13.98 -10.83 -3.06
C HIS A 139 12.97 -10.44 -1.98
N PHE A 140 12.77 -9.13 -1.76
CA PHE A 140 11.77 -8.62 -0.83
C PHE A 140 10.35 -9.11 -1.19
N PHE A 141 9.94 -8.93 -2.45
CA PHE A 141 8.61 -9.36 -2.88
C PHE A 141 8.44 -10.88 -2.78
N ASN A 142 9.42 -11.65 -3.24
CA ASN A 142 9.37 -13.11 -3.13
C ASN A 142 9.25 -13.58 -1.68
N LEU A 143 9.96 -12.95 -0.74
CA LEU A 143 9.87 -13.26 0.68
C LEU A 143 8.47 -12.97 1.21
N PHE A 144 7.91 -11.79 0.93
CA PHE A 144 6.60 -11.39 1.42
C PHE A 144 5.46 -12.23 0.80
N GLU A 145 5.59 -12.61 -0.47
CA GLU A 145 4.67 -13.54 -1.12
C GLU A 145 4.77 -14.95 -0.52
N THR A 146 5.99 -15.46 -0.28
CA THR A 146 6.21 -16.78 0.35
C THR A 146 5.63 -16.84 1.77
N LEU A 147 5.72 -15.75 2.53
CA LEU A 147 5.12 -15.61 3.86
C LEU A 147 3.61 -15.35 3.81
N ASN A 148 3.01 -15.34 2.63
CA ASN A 148 1.60 -15.02 2.39
C ASN A 148 1.18 -13.64 2.93
N ILE A 149 2.13 -12.70 3.09
CA ILE A 149 1.85 -11.33 3.56
C ILE A 149 1.28 -10.49 2.42
N THR A 150 1.86 -10.61 1.22
CA THR A 150 1.44 -9.83 0.06
C THR A 150 1.04 -10.71 -1.12
N LYS A 151 0.13 -10.17 -1.95
CA LYS A 151 -0.17 -10.68 -3.28
C LYS A 151 -0.07 -9.57 -4.31
N ASN A 152 0.15 -9.92 -5.57
CA ASN A 152 0.10 -8.92 -6.64
C ASN A 152 -1.34 -8.47 -6.88
N LEU A 153 -1.55 -7.17 -7.11
CA LEU A 153 -2.86 -6.62 -7.48
C LEU A 153 -3.26 -7.13 -8.87
N GLN A 154 -4.21 -8.07 -8.90
CA GLN A 154 -4.77 -8.68 -10.11
C GLN A 154 -6.18 -8.15 -10.39
N ASP A 155 -6.93 -8.85 -11.24
CA ASP A 155 -8.29 -8.45 -11.65
C ASP A 155 -9.40 -9.01 -10.73
N SER A 156 -9.03 -9.74 -9.70
CA SER A 156 -9.93 -10.22 -8.65
C SER A 156 -9.34 -9.93 -7.29
N ILE A 157 -10.22 -9.72 -6.31
CA ILE A 157 -9.84 -9.56 -4.91
C ILE A 157 -10.24 -10.80 -4.12
N GLU A 158 -9.40 -11.13 -3.15
CA GLU A 158 -9.63 -12.19 -2.18
C GLU A 158 -9.26 -11.70 -0.79
N TYR A 159 -9.84 -12.30 0.23
CA TYR A 159 -9.45 -12.09 1.61
C TYR A 159 -8.53 -13.23 2.03
N TRP A 160 -7.46 -12.91 2.74
CA TRP A 160 -6.59 -13.90 3.37
C TRP A 160 -6.04 -13.36 4.68
N GLU A 161 -5.57 -14.25 5.50
CA GLU A 161 -4.88 -13.95 6.75
C GLU A 161 -3.43 -14.44 6.66
N TYR A 162 -2.56 -13.80 7.40
CA TYR A 162 -1.18 -14.21 7.59
C TYR A 162 -0.77 -13.98 9.04
N GLU A 163 0.25 -14.71 9.47
CA GLU A 163 0.79 -14.54 10.81
C GLU A 163 1.51 -13.18 10.89
N ILE A 164 1.01 -12.31 11.77
CA ILE A 164 1.69 -11.05 12.09
C ILE A 164 2.97 -11.44 12.81
N LEU A 165 4.09 -11.17 12.16
CA LEU A 165 5.39 -11.38 12.79
C LEU A 165 5.50 -10.36 13.94
N ASP A 166 5.20 -10.86 15.16
CA ASP A 166 5.01 -10.08 16.38
C ASP A 166 6.33 -9.57 16.95
N GLU A 167 7.13 -8.93 16.15
CA GLU A 167 8.25 -8.11 16.59
C GLU A 167 8.73 -7.28 15.40
N THR A 168 8.36 -6.01 15.37
CA THR A 168 8.85 -5.00 14.42
C THR A 168 10.38 -5.04 14.30
N ASN A 169 11.07 -5.48 15.35
CA ASN A 169 12.52 -5.68 15.39
C ASN A 169 12.96 -7.00 14.71
N LYS A 170 12.18 -8.08 14.73
CA LYS A 170 12.56 -9.35 14.06
C LYS A 170 12.33 -9.30 12.56
N ILE A 171 11.26 -8.65 12.08
CA ILE A 171 11.05 -8.45 10.64
C ILE A 171 12.16 -7.58 10.07
N SER A 172 12.45 -6.44 10.69
CA SER A 172 13.50 -5.55 10.20
C SER A 172 14.89 -6.15 10.33
N SER A 173 15.20 -6.92 11.38
CA SER A 173 16.47 -7.63 11.53
C SER A 173 16.56 -8.84 10.60
N TYR A 174 15.50 -9.64 10.47
CA TYR A 174 15.47 -10.78 9.55
C TYR A 174 15.56 -10.34 8.09
N ILE A 175 14.86 -9.27 7.72
CA ILE A 175 14.93 -8.68 6.37
C ILE A 175 16.32 -8.05 6.15
N LYS A 176 16.87 -7.33 7.13
CA LYS A 176 18.21 -6.76 7.06
C LYS A 176 19.28 -7.85 6.98
N GLU A 177 19.19 -8.89 7.78
CA GLU A 177 20.12 -10.01 7.76
C GLU A 177 20.08 -10.77 6.43
N LYS A 178 18.88 -11.06 5.92
CA LYS A 178 18.71 -11.72 4.60
C LYS A 178 19.18 -10.83 3.44
N ILE A 179 18.95 -9.52 3.50
CA ILE A 179 19.40 -8.58 2.48
C ILE A 179 20.92 -8.42 2.53
N ASN A 180 21.52 -8.32 3.71
CA ASN A 180 22.97 -8.16 3.86
C ASN A 180 23.76 -9.44 3.51
N ASN A 181 23.21 -10.63 3.76
CA ASN A 181 23.86 -11.90 3.41
C ASN A 181 23.88 -12.18 1.89
N TYR A 182 23.16 -11.41 1.07
CA TYR A 182 23.17 -11.52 -0.39
C TYR A 182 24.06 -10.48 -1.10
N ASP A 183 24.57 -9.48 -0.37
CA ASP A 183 25.49 -8.48 -0.93
C ASP A 183 26.96 -8.95 -1.00
N PHE A 184 27.28 -10.20 -0.57
CA PHE A 184 28.64 -10.77 -0.53
C PHE A 184 28.82 -12.04 -1.39
N SER A 185 27.95 -12.29 -2.38
CA SER A 185 28.15 -13.41 -3.32
C SER A 185 27.91 -13.00 -4.77
#